data_b9d8e4782a2fcbb4a0e2b0e83ae1f4de
#
_entry.id   b9d8e4782a2fcbb4a0e2b0e83ae1f4de
#
_cell.length_a   1.000
_cell.length_b   1.000
_cell.length_c   1.000
_cell.angle_alpha   90.00
_cell.angle_beta   90.00
_cell.angle_gamma   90.00
#
_symmetry.space_group_name_H-M   'P 1'
#
loop_
_entity.id
_entity.type
_entity.pdbx_description
1 polymer ?
#
loop_
_entity_poly.entity_id
_entity_poly.type
_entity_poly.pdbx_seq_one_letter_code
_entity_poly.pdbx_strand_id
1 'polypeptide(L)'
;MFEEHYRYLESIQNRRDYIEDQIQTGSPVIGLVYDDGVLILTLTSSQKLYEVHNHLALSAIGHTADIERLRLLVTDSASVQGFQSSIDDVTLHRLTNFVLCPPIKQSFESVFNPPTVAKILLAELGRLNRPHQLVTVNYDGTTSIQKHIAVIGGSEDIEELMRDYIDQTDAGLSDKLTLQDAFELAIQTWAVGRLANQRSNPEIQLGAEVAGYDVERLNQCLQTELIELYVEAGTLQTSKRGKSKFRSLTDQEIASFLPFEISGDER
;
A
#
# COMPACT_ATOMS: atom_id res chain seq x y z
N MET A 1 -17.28 33.65 17.38
CA MET A 1 -17.89 32.53 16.57
C MET A 1 -17.27 32.41 15.18
N PHE A 2 -17.23 33.48 14.32
CA PHE A 2 -16.56 33.38 13.00
C PHE A 2 -15.04 33.18 13.08
N GLU A 3 -14.35 33.87 13.99
CA GLU A 3 -12.89 33.69 14.19
C GLU A 3 -12.49 32.30 14.70
N GLU A 4 -13.29 31.70 15.56
CA GLU A 4 -13.02 30.35 16.08
C GLU A 4 -13.17 29.29 15.00
N HIS A 5 -14.19 29.46 14.13
CA HIS A 5 -14.39 28.54 13.01
C HIS A 5 -13.24 28.65 11.97
N TYR A 6 -12.78 29.87 11.69
CA TYR A 6 -11.66 30.10 10.80
C TYR A 6 -10.35 29.48 11.34
N ARG A 7 -10.06 29.69 12.62
CA ARG A 7 -8.89 29.08 13.29
C ARG A 7 -8.93 27.56 13.30
N TYR A 8 -10.12 26.96 13.43
CA TYR A 8 -10.28 25.53 13.34
C TYR A 8 -9.95 25.00 11.93
N LEU A 9 -10.47 25.63 10.88
CA LEU A 9 -10.19 25.27 9.49
C LEU A 9 -8.70 25.40 9.15
N GLU A 10 -8.09 26.50 9.57
CA GLU A 10 -6.64 26.73 9.40
C GLU A 10 -5.82 25.65 10.14
N SER A 11 -6.24 25.28 11.34
CA SER A 11 -5.59 24.23 12.11
C SER A 11 -5.68 22.85 11.42
N ILE A 12 -6.81 22.51 10.82
CA ILE A 12 -6.99 21.28 10.04
C ILE A 12 -6.12 21.29 8.78
N GLN A 13 -6.02 22.44 8.09
CA GLN A 13 -5.18 22.58 6.91
C GLN A 13 -3.69 22.42 7.27
N ASN A 14 -3.21 23.13 8.27
CA ASN A 14 -1.82 22.99 8.74
C ASN A 14 -1.49 21.56 9.17
N ARG A 15 -2.47 20.84 9.71
CA ARG A 15 -2.34 19.45 10.10
C ARG A 15 -2.22 18.52 8.90
N ARG A 16 -3.01 18.77 7.85
CA ARG A 16 -2.94 18.06 6.58
C ARG A 16 -1.56 18.25 5.96
N ASP A 17 -1.12 19.49 5.82
CA ASP A 17 0.18 19.85 5.25
C ASP A 17 1.32 19.16 6.01
N TYR A 18 1.27 19.19 7.34
CA TYR A 18 2.25 18.49 8.18
C TYR A 18 2.29 16.96 7.92
N ILE A 19 1.14 16.30 7.84
CA ILE A 19 1.08 14.85 7.62
C ILE A 19 1.57 14.51 6.22
N GLU A 20 1.16 15.27 5.22
CA GLU A 20 1.58 15.09 3.82
C GLU A 20 3.09 15.24 3.67
N ASP A 21 3.70 16.25 4.28
CA ASP A 21 5.15 16.42 4.32
C ASP A 21 5.87 15.20 4.94
N GLN A 22 5.31 14.64 6.01
CA GLN A 22 5.91 13.48 6.68
C GLN A 22 5.78 12.18 5.85
N ILE A 23 4.71 12.04 5.08
CA ILE A 23 4.44 10.85 4.25
C ILE A 23 5.15 10.95 2.89
N GLN A 24 5.41 12.15 2.39
CA GLN A 24 5.90 12.44 1.05
C GLN A 24 7.10 11.58 0.64
N THR A 25 8.06 11.35 1.55
CA THR A 25 9.25 10.53 1.29
C THR A 25 9.01 9.02 1.46
N GLY A 26 7.79 8.62 1.83
CA GLY A 26 7.44 7.23 2.07
C GLY A 26 7.59 6.36 0.83
N SER A 27 8.17 5.18 0.99
CA SER A 27 8.27 4.21 -0.10
C SER A 27 6.88 3.72 -0.50
N PRO A 28 6.49 3.80 -1.79
CA PRO A 28 5.19 3.38 -2.27
C PRO A 28 4.87 1.92 -1.97
N VAL A 29 3.57 1.60 -1.87
CA VAL A 29 3.08 0.22 -1.73
C VAL A 29 2.05 -0.04 -2.82
N ILE A 30 2.16 -1.18 -3.46
CA ILE A 30 1.27 -1.62 -4.53
C ILE A 30 0.58 -2.92 -4.13
N GLY A 31 -0.73 -2.98 -4.31
CA GLY A 31 -1.54 -4.19 -4.19
C GLY A 31 -2.16 -4.53 -5.54
N LEU A 32 -1.99 -5.75 -6.01
CA LEU A 32 -2.52 -6.24 -7.28
C LEU A 32 -3.23 -7.57 -7.10
N VAL A 33 -4.37 -7.74 -7.75
CA VAL A 33 -5.04 -9.03 -7.88
C VAL A 33 -4.44 -9.78 -9.06
N TYR A 34 -4.11 -11.06 -8.87
CA TYR A 34 -3.61 -11.97 -9.89
C TYR A 34 -4.42 -13.28 -9.88
N ASP A 35 -4.14 -14.23 -10.75
CA ASP A 35 -4.94 -15.44 -11.00
C ASP A 35 -5.17 -16.34 -9.77
N ASP A 36 -4.22 -16.41 -8.82
CA ASP A 36 -4.34 -17.21 -7.59
C ASP A 36 -4.59 -16.37 -6.32
N GLY A 37 -4.74 -15.03 -6.45
CA GLY A 37 -5.02 -14.23 -5.25
C GLY A 37 -4.61 -12.77 -5.32
N VAL A 38 -3.93 -12.28 -4.29
CA VAL A 38 -3.51 -10.88 -4.16
C VAL A 38 -2.02 -10.80 -3.84
N LEU A 39 -1.30 -9.99 -4.60
CA LEU A 39 0.09 -9.60 -4.36
C LEU A 39 0.12 -8.24 -3.67
N ILE A 40 0.97 -8.06 -2.66
CA ILE A 40 1.37 -6.76 -2.13
C ILE A 40 2.89 -6.64 -2.25
N LEU A 41 3.38 -5.51 -2.77
CA LEU A 41 4.79 -5.26 -3.01
C LEU A 41 5.18 -3.84 -2.58
N THR A 42 6.37 -3.74 -2.00
CA THR A 42 7.06 -2.47 -1.73
C THR A 42 8.58 -2.69 -1.74
N LEU A 43 9.36 -1.62 -1.82
CA LEU A 43 10.78 -1.65 -1.48
C LEU A 43 10.98 -0.96 -0.14
N THR A 44 11.77 -1.52 0.74
CA THR A 44 11.92 -1.01 2.11
C THR A 44 13.26 -1.39 2.73
N SER A 45 13.66 -0.65 3.77
CA SER A 45 14.80 -1.00 4.63
C SER A 45 14.37 -1.71 5.92
N SER A 46 13.06 -1.80 6.19
CA SER A 46 12.49 -2.48 7.36
C SER A 46 11.14 -3.07 6.99
N GLN A 47 10.73 -4.13 7.68
CA GLN A 47 9.47 -4.81 7.40
C GLN A 47 8.27 -3.85 7.41
N LYS A 48 7.46 -3.91 6.35
CA LYS A 48 6.23 -3.13 6.18
C LYS A 48 5.01 -3.97 5.78
N LEU A 49 5.23 -5.25 5.45
CA LEU A 49 4.18 -6.16 5.00
C LEU A 49 3.88 -7.18 6.09
N TYR A 50 2.63 -7.27 6.49
CA TYR A 50 2.20 -8.09 7.62
C TYR A 50 0.97 -8.92 7.29
N GLU A 51 0.96 -10.17 7.75
CA GLU A 51 -0.28 -10.93 7.90
C GLU A 51 -1.08 -10.34 9.07
N VAL A 52 -2.34 -10.00 8.83
CA VAL A 52 -3.27 -9.53 9.88
C VAL A 52 -4.06 -10.70 10.45
N HIS A 53 -4.60 -11.51 9.55
CA HIS A 53 -5.39 -12.69 9.89
C HIS A 53 -5.43 -13.60 8.68
N ASN A 54 -5.66 -14.87 8.84
CA ASN A 54 -5.62 -15.96 7.85
C ASN A 54 -5.67 -15.60 6.36
N HIS A 55 -6.48 -14.64 5.97
CA HIS A 55 -6.73 -14.20 4.58
C HIS A 55 -6.67 -12.68 4.41
N LEU A 56 -6.09 -12.01 5.38
CA LEU A 56 -5.94 -10.55 5.41
C LEU A 56 -4.47 -10.19 5.57
N ALA A 57 -4.02 -9.24 4.78
CA ALA A 57 -2.68 -8.66 4.85
C ALA A 57 -2.74 -7.14 4.89
N LEU A 58 -1.70 -6.53 5.43
CA LEU A 58 -1.56 -5.08 5.60
C LEU A 58 -0.17 -4.65 5.19
N SER A 59 -0.09 -3.51 4.50
CA SER A 59 1.13 -2.72 4.37
C SER A 59 0.81 -1.25 4.57
N ALA A 60 1.83 -0.42 4.86
CA ALA A 60 1.60 0.98 5.16
C ALA A 60 2.80 1.86 4.82
N ILE A 61 2.54 3.17 4.68
CA ILE A 61 3.55 4.23 4.65
C ILE A 61 3.25 5.24 5.75
N GLY A 62 4.29 5.87 6.29
CA GLY A 62 4.21 6.88 7.35
C GLY A 62 5.17 6.62 8.50
N HIS A 63 4.83 7.14 9.67
CA HIS A 63 5.67 7.00 10.86
C HIS A 63 5.59 5.59 11.46
N THR A 64 6.73 4.94 11.66
CA THR A 64 6.81 3.52 12.10
C THR A 64 6.02 3.23 13.37
N ALA A 65 6.05 4.10 14.38
CA ALA A 65 5.31 3.89 15.63
C ALA A 65 3.79 3.95 15.43
N ASP A 66 3.31 4.80 14.52
CA ASP A 66 1.89 4.89 14.20
C ASP A 66 1.43 3.65 13.40
N ILE A 67 2.24 3.24 12.42
CA ILE A 67 1.99 2.01 11.65
C ILE A 67 1.90 0.82 12.59
N GLU A 68 2.86 0.67 13.50
CA GLU A 68 2.88 -0.47 14.44
C GLU A 68 1.68 -0.45 15.39
N ARG A 69 1.29 0.72 15.90
CA ARG A 69 0.09 0.87 16.72
C ARG A 69 -1.16 0.44 15.97
N LEU A 70 -1.33 0.86 14.72
CA LEU A 70 -2.50 0.51 13.90
C LEU A 70 -2.48 -0.97 13.50
N ARG A 71 -1.30 -1.52 13.17
CA ARG A 71 -1.10 -2.93 12.89
C ARG A 71 -1.54 -3.81 14.07
N LEU A 72 -1.06 -3.51 15.27
CA LEU A 72 -1.44 -4.23 16.48
C LEU A 72 -2.93 -4.12 16.74
N LEU A 73 -3.51 -2.92 16.65
CA LEU A 73 -4.93 -2.70 16.83
C LEU A 73 -5.79 -3.57 15.91
N VAL A 74 -5.43 -3.63 14.62
CA VAL A 74 -6.21 -4.40 13.64
C VAL A 74 -6.02 -5.90 13.81
N THR A 75 -4.79 -6.34 14.13
CA THR A 75 -4.47 -7.76 14.34
C THR A 75 -5.15 -8.33 15.59
N ASP A 76 -5.12 -7.58 16.70
CA ASP A 76 -5.79 -7.96 17.94
C ASP A 76 -7.30 -8.02 17.75
N SER A 77 -7.88 -6.99 17.10
CA SER A 77 -9.32 -6.96 16.82
C SER A 77 -9.76 -8.11 15.91
N ALA A 78 -8.97 -8.43 14.87
CA ALA A 78 -9.23 -9.56 14.00
C ALA A 78 -9.18 -10.90 14.76
N SER A 79 -8.18 -11.07 15.63
CA SER A 79 -8.01 -12.27 16.44
C SER A 79 -9.14 -12.46 17.43
N VAL A 80 -9.54 -11.40 18.15
CA VAL A 80 -10.66 -11.42 19.11
C VAL A 80 -11.97 -11.73 18.38
N GLN A 81 -12.22 -11.11 17.24
CA GLN A 81 -13.42 -11.36 16.44
C GLN A 81 -13.46 -12.81 15.92
N GLY A 82 -12.35 -13.31 15.37
CA GLY A 82 -12.25 -14.68 14.89
C GLY A 82 -12.47 -15.73 15.96
N PHE A 83 -12.07 -15.41 17.21
CA PHE A 83 -12.30 -16.27 18.36
C PHE A 83 -13.76 -16.21 18.89
N GLN A 84 -14.35 -15.01 18.96
CA GLN A 84 -15.69 -14.82 19.52
C GLN A 84 -16.83 -15.24 18.58
N SER A 85 -16.60 -15.15 17.26
CA SER A 85 -17.64 -15.44 16.27
C SER A 85 -17.16 -16.57 15.35
N SER A 86 -16.60 -16.23 14.21
CA SER A 86 -16.02 -17.16 13.26
C SER A 86 -14.85 -16.50 12.51
N ILE A 87 -13.92 -17.31 12.05
CA ILE A 87 -12.86 -16.87 11.15
C ILE A 87 -13.45 -16.21 9.89
N ASP A 88 -14.62 -16.66 9.45
CA ASP A 88 -15.28 -16.13 8.25
C ASP A 88 -15.97 -14.78 8.47
N ASP A 89 -16.20 -14.38 9.72
CA ASP A 89 -16.76 -13.08 10.10
C ASP A 89 -15.70 -11.97 10.15
N VAL A 90 -14.42 -12.34 10.18
CA VAL A 90 -13.31 -11.38 10.10
C VAL A 90 -13.20 -10.91 8.66
N THR A 91 -13.70 -9.72 8.38
CA THR A 91 -13.72 -9.13 7.04
C THR A 91 -13.00 -7.78 7.02
N LEU A 92 -12.44 -7.47 5.87
CA LEU A 92 -11.77 -6.19 5.64
C LEU A 92 -12.69 -4.99 5.90
N HIS A 93 -13.94 -5.06 5.41
CA HIS A 93 -14.95 -4.04 5.64
C HIS A 93 -15.15 -3.73 7.14
N ARG A 94 -15.21 -4.78 7.97
CA ARG A 94 -15.44 -4.60 9.42
C ARG A 94 -14.22 -4.01 10.10
N LEU A 95 -13.02 -4.52 9.80
CA LEU A 95 -11.79 -4.00 10.37
C LEU A 95 -11.51 -2.55 9.94
N THR A 96 -11.79 -2.21 8.69
CA THR A 96 -11.60 -0.85 8.19
C THR A 96 -12.55 0.13 8.86
N ASN A 97 -13.87 -0.12 8.77
CA ASN A 97 -14.87 0.87 9.19
C ASN A 97 -15.06 0.99 10.69
N PHE A 98 -14.85 -0.08 11.46
CA PHE A 98 -15.12 -0.09 12.89
C PHE A 98 -13.86 -0.09 13.76
N VAL A 99 -12.71 -0.48 13.20
CA VAL A 99 -11.45 -0.59 13.97
C VAL A 99 -10.45 0.48 13.58
N LEU A 100 -10.16 0.67 12.28
CA LEU A 100 -9.12 1.60 11.81
C LEU A 100 -9.62 3.04 11.62
N CYS A 101 -10.71 3.24 10.88
CA CYS A 101 -11.15 4.58 10.51
C CYS A 101 -11.53 5.47 11.70
N PRO A 102 -12.26 4.99 12.74
CA PRO A 102 -12.66 5.87 13.84
C PRO A 102 -11.47 6.48 14.59
N PRO A 103 -10.46 5.74 15.06
CA PRO A 103 -9.32 6.33 15.77
C PRO A 103 -8.42 7.19 14.86
N ILE A 104 -8.27 6.86 13.57
CA ILE A 104 -7.53 7.68 12.61
C ILE A 104 -8.24 9.01 12.44
N LYS A 105 -9.55 9.00 12.15
CA LYS A 105 -10.36 10.21 12.03
C LYS A 105 -10.34 11.06 13.29
N GLN A 106 -10.53 10.45 14.45
CA GLN A 106 -10.47 11.14 15.73
C GLN A 106 -9.10 11.80 15.95
N SER A 107 -8.02 11.10 15.61
CA SER A 107 -6.68 11.65 15.66
C SER A 107 -6.51 12.83 14.71
N PHE A 108 -7.02 12.75 13.48
CA PHE A 108 -6.95 13.82 12.49
C PHE A 108 -7.72 15.08 12.91
N GLU A 109 -8.90 14.94 13.49
CA GLU A 109 -9.77 16.06 13.91
C GLU A 109 -9.35 16.67 15.27
N SER A 110 -8.49 15.99 16.04
CA SER A 110 -8.08 16.42 17.39
C SER A 110 -6.96 17.45 17.31
N VAL A 111 -7.26 18.72 17.45
CA VAL A 111 -6.28 19.83 17.36
C VAL A 111 -5.17 19.76 18.42
N PHE A 112 -5.44 19.17 19.57
CA PHE A 112 -4.51 19.15 20.71
C PHE A 112 -3.61 17.93 20.78
N ASN A 113 -3.90 16.89 20.03
CA ASN A 113 -3.11 15.65 20.03
C ASN A 113 -2.27 15.55 18.76
N PRO A 114 -1.09 14.90 18.80
CA PRO A 114 -0.33 14.61 17.60
C PRO A 114 -1.18 13.80 16.60
N PRO A 115 -1.16 14.11 15.30
CA PRO A 115 -1.86 13.34 14.31
C PRO A 115 -1.25 11.95 14.14
N THR A 116 -2.05 11.00 13.70
CA THR A 116 -1.54 9.72 13.20
C THR A 116 -0.99 9.91 11.79
N VAL A 117 0.29 9.65 11.60
CA VAL A 117 0.98 9.79 10.32
C VAL A 117 1.08 8.43 9.67
N ALA A 118 0.01 8.01 9.00
CA ALA A 118 -0.01 6.73 8.27
C ALA A 118 -1.06 6.72 7.16
N LYS A 119 -0.71 6.13 6.02
CA LYS A 119 -1.63 5.59 5.01
C LYS A 119 -1.49 4.07 4.99
N ILE A 120 -2.59 3.35 4.89
CA ILE A 120 -2.62 1.89 5.00
C ILE A 120 -3.23 1.29 3.74
N LEU A 121 -2.62 0.22 3.23
CA LEU A 121 -3.19 -0.65 2.23
C LEU A 121 -3.50 -2.00 2.87
N LEU A 122 -4.75 -2.43 2.75
CA LEU A 122 -5.23 -3.71 3.24
C LEU A 122 -5.69 -4.57 2.06
N ALA A 123 -5.41 -5.87 2.13
CA ALA A 123 -5.86 -6.84 1.16
C ALA A 123 -6.66 -7.96 1.83
N GLU A 124 -7.75 -8.37 1.18
CA GLU A 124 -8.56 -9.53 1.55
C GLU A 124 -8.63 -10.53 0.41
N LEU A 125 -8.21 -11.76 0.69
CA LEU A 125 -8.45 -12.87 -0.23
C LEU A 125 -9.94 -13.22 -0.24
N GLY A 126 -10.57 -13.14 -1.41
CA GLY A 126 -11.98 -13.46 -1.60
C GLY A 126 -12.32 -14.90 -1.24
N ARG A 127 -13.51 -15.10 -0.69
CA ARG A 127 -14.02 -16.41 -0.23
C ARG A 127 -15.53 -16.52 -0.44
N LEU A 128 -16.02 -17.73 -0.59
CA LEU A 128 -17.48 -18.00 -0.64
C LEU A 128 -18.21 -17.10 -1.63
N ASN A 129 -17.73 -17.00 -2.87
CA ASN A 129 -18.25 -16.14 -3.94
C ASN A 129 -18.07 -14.62 -3.69
N ARG A 130 -17.24 -14.22 -2.73
CA ARG A 130 -16.80 -12.82 -2.59
C ARG A 130 -15.53 -12.61 -3.41
N PRO A 131 -15.41 -11.50 -4.16
CA PRO A 131 -14.19 -11.18 -4.87
C PRO A 131 -13.04 -10.85 -3.91
N HIS A 132 -11.81 -10.88 -4.40
CA HIS A 132 -10.67 -10.24 -3.73
C HIS A 132 -10.98 -8.76 -3.55
N GLN A 133 -10.47 -8.17 -2.47
CA GLN A 133 -10.66 -6.76 -2.18
C GLN A 133 -9.36 -6.13 -1.72
N LEU A 134 -9.14 -4.91 -2.18
CA LEU A 134 -8.07 -4.03 -1.73
C LEU A 134 -8.71 -2.77 -1.17
N VAL A 135 -8.25 -2.31 -0.02
CA VAL A 135 -8.74 -1.08 0.60
C VAL A 135 -7.57 -0.22 1.00
N THR A 136 -7.62 1.05 0.63
CA THR A 136 -6.71 2.05 1.16
C THR A 136 -7.42 2.87 2.24
N VAL A 137 -6.70 3.15 3.32
CA VAL A 137 -7.15 4.02 4.42
C VAL A 137 -6.17 5.17 4.49
N ASN A 138 -6.68 6.38 4.33
CA ASN A 138 -5.89 7.60 4.39
C ASN A 138 -5.76 8.11 5.84
N TYR A 139 -4.84 9.03 6.09
CA TYR A 139 -4.54 9.64 7.40
C TYR A 139 -5.71 10.43 8.01
N ASP A 140 -6.72 10.79 7.23
CA ASP A 140 -7.95 11.46 7.68
C ASP A 140 -9.09 10.46 7.99
N GLY A 141 -8.84 9.15 7.82
CA GLY A 141 -9.83 8.10 8.01
C GLY A 141 -10.74 7.87 6.81
N THR A 142 -10.49 8.52 5.67
CA THR A 142 -11.18 8.21 4.42
C THR A 142 -10.70 6.88 3.84
N THR A 143 -11.57 6.20 3.12
CA THR A 143 -11.28 4.86 2.56
C THR A 143 -11.67 4.80 1.10
N SER A 144 -10.87 4.05 0.32
CA SER A 144 -11.19 3.71 -1.06
C SER A 144 -11.12 2.20 -1.25
N ILE A 145 -12.17 1.62 -1.83
CA ILE A 145 -12.26 0.17 -2.09
C ILE A 145 -11.96 -0.07 -3.56
N GLN A 146 -10.99 -0.93 -3.82
CA GLN A 146 -10.53 -1.27 -5.15
C GLN A 146 -10.70 -2.77 -5.41
N LYS A 147 -10.97 -3.16 -6.67
CA LYS A 147 -11.19 -4.56 -7.04
C LYS A 147 -9.93 -5.26 -7.51
N HIS A 148 -9.09 -4.57 -8.27
CA HIS A 148 -7.96 -5.17 -8.96
C HIS A 148 -6.62 -4.59 -8.54
N ILE A 149 -6.59 -3.28 -8.29
CA ILE A 149 -5.37 -2.53 -8.07
C ILE A 149 -5.58 -1.52 -6.95
N ALA A 150 -4.65 -1.44 -6.01
CA ALA A 150 -4.59 -0.36 -5.04
C ALA A 150 -3.13 0.09 -4.89
N VAL A 151 -2.93 1.39 -4.80
CA VAL A 151 -1.63 2.00 -4.57
C VAL A 151 -1.73 3.00 -3.43
N ILE A 152 -0.68 3.10 -2.63
CA ILE A 152 -0.46 4.20 -1.69
C ILE A 152 0.92 4.80 -1.95
N GLY A 153 0.98 6.11 -2.01
CA GLY A 153 2.18 6.89 -2.30
C GLY A 153 2.31 8.11 -1.38
N GLY A 154 3.38 8.86 -1.57
CA GLY A 154 3.67 10.06 -0.78
C GLY A 154 2.62 11.17 -0.91
N SER A 155 2.00 11.30 -2.07
CA SER A 155 0.91 12.25 -2.34
C SER A 155 -0.15 11.64 -3.25
N GLU A 156 -1.30 12.32 -3.35
CA GLU A 156 -2.40 11.90 -4.22
C GLU A 156 -2.01 11.95 -5.71
N ASP A 157 -1.24 12.98 -6.11
CA ASP A 157 -0.74 13.11 -7.48
C ASP A 157 0.19 11.94 -7.87
N ILE A 158 1.03 11.48 -6.95
CA ILE A 158 1.90 10.31 -7.17
C ILE A 158 1.05 9.05 -7.30
N GLU A 159 0.02 8.87 -6.47
CA GLU A 159 -0.89 7.74 -6.56
C GLU A 159 -1.67 7.73 -7.87
N GLU A 160 -2.06 8.90 -8.38
CA GLU A 160 -2.72 9.05 -9.67
C GLU A 160 -1.78 8.66 -10.82
N LEU A 161 -0.55 9.16 -10.83
CA LEU A 161 0.48 8.74 -11.81
C LEU A 161 0.75 7.23 -11.79
N MET A 162 0.78 6.63 -10.61
CA MET A 162 0.96 5.18 -10.47
C MET A 162 -0.23 4.40 -11.05
N ARG A 163 -1.46 4.87 -10.83
CA ARG A 163 -2.68 4.26 -11.41
C ARG A 163 -2.70 4.41 -12.93
N ASP A 164 -2.40 5.62 -13.43
CA ASP A 164 -2.35 5.91 -14.87
C ASP A 164 -1.33 5.03 -15.59
N TYR A 165 -0.17 4.78 -14.97
CA TYR A 165 0.84 3.86 -15.50
C TYR A 165 0.29 2.43 -15.66
N ILE A 166 -0.41 1.93 -14.64
CA ILE A 166 -1.01 0.60 -14.68
C ILE A 166 -2.12 0.53 -15.73
N ASP A 167 -2.99 1.55 -15.79
CA ASP A 167 -4.13 1.60 -16.73
C ASP A 167 -3.68 1.67 -18.19
N GLN A 168 -2.51 2.26 -18.47
CA GLN A 168 -1.90 2.28 -19.81
C GLN A 168 -1.23 0.96 -20.18
N THR A 169 -0.99 0.10 -19.21
CA THR A 169 -0.42 -1.22 -19.44
C THR A 169 -1.58 -2.21 -19.64
N ASP A 170 -1.72 -2.81 -20.82
CA ASP A 170 -2.79 -3.76 -21.16
C ASP A 170 -2.94 -4.92 -20.15
N ALA A 171 -1.90 -5.19 -19.39
CA ALA A 171 -1.86 -6.19 -18.33
C ALA A 171 -2.68 -5.82 -17.08
N GLY A 172 -2.80 -4.53 -16.75
CA GLY A 172 -3.38 -4.06 -15.47
C GLY A 172 -4.88 -4.34 -15.29
N LEU A 173 -5.61 -4.66 -16.35
CA LEU A 173 -7.06 -4.90 -16.32
C LEU A 173 -7.45 -6.38 -16.47
N SER A 174 -6.48 -7.30 -16.50
CA SER A 174 -6.74 -8.71 -16.70
C SER A 174 -6.81 -9.48 -15.38
N ASP A 175 -7.95 -10.12 -15.08
CA ASP A 175 -8.12 -11.08 -13.97
C ASP A 175 -7.25 -12.36 -14.13
N LYS A 176 -6.37 -12.39 -15.14
CA LYS A 176 -5.53 -13.54 -15.50
C LYS A 176 -4.04 -13.25 -15.45
N LEU A 177 -3.64 -12.20 -14.75
CA LEU A 177 -2.22 -11.95 -14.51
C LEU A 177 -1.60 -13.15 -13.79
N THR A 178 -0.47 -13.64 -14.30
CA THR A 178 0.33 -14.58 -13.51
C THR A 178 1.01 -13.85 -12.36
N LEU A 179 1.50 -14.58 -11.34
CA LEU A 179 2.24 -13.95 -10.24
C LEU A 179 3.47 -13.18 -10.75
N GLN A 180 4.15 -13.69 -11.77
CA GLN A 180 5.32 -13.04 -12.37
C GLN A 180 4.94 -11.72 -13.05
N ASP A 181 3.87 -11.71 -13.88
CA ASP A 181 3.40 -10.49 -14.56
C ASP A 181 2.92 -9.46 -13.54
N ALA A 182 2.21 -9.89 -12.49
CA ALA A 182 1.76 -9.02 -11.42
C ALA A 182 2.95 -8.42 -10.64
N PHE A 183 4.00 -9.22 -10.39
CA PHE A 183 5.21 -8.74 -9.74
C PHE A 183 5.94 -7.71 -10.60
N GLU A 184 6.13 -8.00 -11.90
CA GLU A 184 6.79 -7.08 -12.83
C GLU A 184 6.04 -5.75 -12.93
N LEU A 185 4.71 -5.79 -13.09
CA LEU A 185 3.89 -4.59 -13.11
C LEU A 185 3.96 -3.82 -11.79
N ALA A 186 3.90 -4.51 -10.65
CA ALA A 186 3.97 -3.88 -9.33
C ALA A 186 5.32 -3.17 -9.09
N ILE A 187 6.44 -3.81 -9.45
CA ILE A 187 7.75 -3.24 -9.21
C ILE A 187 8.05 -2.06 -10.15
N GLN A 188 7.58 -2.11 -11.40
CA GLN A 188 7.65 -0.99 -12.33
C GLN A 188 6.79 0.18 -11.84
N THR A 189 5.57 -0.10 -11.37
CA THR A 189 4.69 0.93 -10.77
C THR A 189 5.33 1.56 -9.53
N TRP A 190 6.02 0.77 -8.70
CA TRP A 190 6.79 1.29 -7.58
C TRP A 190 7.86 2.29 -8.05
N ALA A 191 8.60 1.95 -9.11
CA ALA A 191 9.63 2.81 -9.66
C ALA A 191 9.05 4.12 -10.24
N VAL A 192 7.87 4.08 -10.86
CA VAL A 192 7.14 5.29 -11.28
C VAL A 192 6.86 6.20 -10.09
N GLY A 193 6.27 5.67 -9.01
CA GLY A 193 5.99 6.43 -7.79
C GLY A 193 7.25 7.01 -7.15
N ARG A 194 8.36 6.26 -7.16
CA ARG A 194 9.65 6.70 -6.61
C ARG A 194 10.27 7.81 -7.43
N LEU A 195 10.28 7.70 -8.75
CA LEU A 195 10.78 8.73 -9.66
C LEU A 195 9.94 10.01 -9.60
N ALA A 196 8.62 9.90 -9.50
CA ALA A 196 7.74 11.04 -9.32
C ALA A 196 8.03 11.79 -8.01
N ASN A 197 8.28 11.04 -6.92
CA ASN A 197 8.62 11.61 -5.62
C ASN A 197 9.97 12.34 -5.61
N GLN A 198 10.98 11.85 -6.34
CA GLN A 198 12.29 12.49 -6.45
C GLN A 198 12.26 13.80 -7.25
N ARG A 199 11.27 14.00 -8.10
CA ARG A 199 11.04 15.22 -8.85
C ARG A 199 10.27 16.23 -8.00
N SER A 200 10.93 16.88 -7.06
CA SER A 200 10.38 17.94 -6.21
C SER A 200 10.04 19.19 -7.03
N ASN A 201 9.12 19.09 -8.00
CA ASN A 201 8.65 20.26 -8.75
C ASN A 201 7.12 20.26 -8.84
N PRO A 202 6.42 21.28 -8.28
CA PRO A 202 4.96 21.34 -8.17
C PRO A 202 4.22 21.56 -9.50
N GLU A 203 4.91 21.65 -10.63
CA GLU A 203 4.31 21.90 -11.97
C GLU A 203 4.32 20.65 -12.87
N ILE A 204 4.17 19.46 -12.30
CA ILE A 204 4.02 18.23 -13.08
C ILE A 204 2.63 18.22 -13.71
N GLN A 205 2.56 18.36 -15.03
CA GLN A 205 1.31 18.18 -15.77
C GLN A 205 0.96 16.70 -15.80
N LEU A 206 -0.07 16.33 -15.02
CA LEU A 206 -0.66 14.99 -15.06
C LEU A 206 -0.95 14.57 -16.51
N GLY A 207 -0.63 13.33 -16.84
CA GLY A 207 -0.90 12.74 -18.17
C GLY A 207 0.19 12.90 -19.23
N ALA A 208 1.00 13.94 -19.18
CA ALA A 208 2.11 14.11 -20.14
C ALA A 208 3.38 13.35 -19.72
N GLU A 209 3.46 12.95 -18.45
CA GLU A 209 4.66 12.35 -17.87
C GLU A 209 4.70 10.82 -17.88
N VAL A 210 3.57 10.14 -17.94
CA VAL A 210 3.54 8.66 -18.04
C VAL A 210 4.26 8.20 -19.30
N ALA A 211 4.14 8.93 -20.39
CA ALA A 211 4.88 8.69 -21.65
C ALA A 211 6.41 8.80 -21.52
N GLY A 212 6.93 9.34 -20.42
CA GLY A 212 8.37 9.48 -20.15
C GLY A 212 8.97 8.42 -19.24
N TYR A 213 8.18 7.43 -18.80
CA TYR A 213 8.66 6.30 -18.01
C TYR A 213 8.89 5.09 -18.90
N ASP A 214 10.01 5.09 -19.63
CA ASP A 214 10.44 3.90 -20.36
C ASP A 214 10.99 2.83 -19.39
N VAL A 215 10.93 1.58 -19.81
CA VAL A 215 11.36 0.41 -19.01
C VAL A 215 12.81 0.52 -18.57
N GLU A 216 13.66 1.10 -19.42
CA GLU A 216 15.09 1.24 -19.14
C GLU A 216 15.33 2.20 -17.97
N ARG A 217 14.61 3.32 -17.92
CA ARG A 217 14.67 4.30 -16.84
C ARG A 217 14.11 3.75 -15.53
N LEU A 218 13.02 2.97 -15.60
CA LEU A 218 12.46 2.30 -14.43
C LEU A 218 13.45 1.29 -13.85
N ASN A 219 14.10 0.50 -14.70
CA ASN A 219 15.12 -0.46 -14.28
C ASN A 219 16.35 0.21 -13.66
N GLN A 220 16.80 1.35 -14.19
CA GLN A 220 17.88 2.14 -13.59
C GLN A 220 17.52 2.66 -12.20
N CYS A 221 16.28 3.14 -12.02
CA CYS A 221 15.76 3.55 -10.72
C CYS A 221 15.80 2.38 -9.72
N LEU A 222 15.27 1.22 -10.13
CA LEU A 222 15.25 0.01 -9.29
C LEU A 222 16.66 -0.44 -8.91
N GLN A 223 17.60 -0.48 -9.83
CA GLN A 223 19.00 -0.84 -9.55
C GLN A 223 19.64 0.11 -8.52
N THR A 224 19.35 1.39 -8.62
CA THR A 224 19.86 2.38 -7.67
C THR A 224 19.25 2.21 -6.27
N GLU A 225 17.95 2.05 -6.18
CA GLU A 225 17.24 1.93 -4.91
C GLU A 225 17.51 0.59 -4.20
N LEU A 226 17.75 -0.48 -4.95
CA LEU A 226 18.09 -1.81 -4.41
C LEU A 226 19.48 -1.89 -3.75
N ILE A 227 20.30 -0.83 -3.83
CA ILE A 227 21.54 -0.71 -3.06
C ILE A 227 21.24 -0.55 -1.56
N GLU A 228 20.20 0.22 -1.22
CA GLU A 228 19.84 0.55 0.16
C GLU A 228 18.56 -0.16 0.64
N LEU A 229 17.67 -0.53 -0.30
CA LEU A 229 16.39 -1.15 -0.02
C LEU A 229 16.35 -2.59 -0.51
N TYR A 230 15.47 -3.38 0.07
CA TYR A 230 15.13 -4.72 -0.45
C TYR A 230 13.67 -4.77 -0.88
N VAL A 231 13.37 -5.66 -1.82
CA VAL A 231 11.98 -5.92 -2.23
C VAL A 231 11.30 -6.73 -1.14
N GLU A 232 10.23 -6.20 -0.60
CA GLU A 232 9.32 -6.93 0.26
C GLU A 232 8.02 -7.21 -0.49
N ALA A 233 7.80 -8.48 -0.80
CA ALA A 233 6.63 -8.93 -1.54
C ALA A 233 5.96 -10.11 -0.83
N GLY A 234 4.65 -10.08 -0.75
CA GLY A 234 3.87 -11.15 -0.16
C GLY A 234 2.55 -11.34 -0.88
N THR A 235 2.06 -12.55 -0.81
CA THR A 235 0.82 -12.96 -1.47
C THR A 235 -0.18 -13.53 -0.49
N LEU A 236 -1.46 -13.29 -0.78
CA LEU A 236 -2.58 -14.05 -0.24
C LEU A 236 -3.03 -15.02 -1.33
N GLN A 237 -2.82 -16.33 -1.15
CA GLN A 237 -3.02 -17.34 -2.19
C GLN A 237 -4.21 -18.23 -1.91
N THR A 238 -5.10 -18.39 -2.89
CA THR A 238 -6.25 -19.32 -2.83
C THR A 238 -5.78 -20.77 -2.75
N SER A 239 -4.77 -21.13 -3.54
CA SER A 239 -4.20 -22.48 -3.63
C SER A 239 -3.41 -22.90 -2.39
N LYS A 240 -2.94 -21.93 -1.57
CA LYS A 240 -2.15 -22.25 -0.38
C LYS A 240 -2.95 -23.11 0.62
N ARG A 241 -2.39 -24.27 0.99
CA ARG A 241 -2.97 -25.15 1.99
C ARG A 241 -2.82 -24.56 3.40
N GLY A 242 -3.80 -24.83 4.26
CA GLY A 242 -3.80 -24.37 5.65
C GLY A 242 -4.73 -23.19 5.90
N LYS A 243 -4.76 -22.71 7.16
CA LYS A 243 -5.61 -21.61 7.59
C LYS A 243 -5.08 -20.26 7.09
N SER A 244 -3.79 -19.99 7.34
CA SER A 244 -3.11 -18.81 6.82
C SER A 244 -2.92 -18.92 5.32
N LYS A 245 -3.39 -17.92 4.60
CA LYS A 245 -3.25 -17.78 3.14
C LYS A 245 -2.11 -16.86 2.74
N PHE A 246 -1.52 -16.19 3.72
CA PHE A 246 -0.40 -15.29 3.51
C PHE A 246 0.91 -16.06 3.31
N ARG A 247 1.73 -15.59 2.35
CA ARG A 247 3.07 -16.08 2.08
C ARG A 247 3.97 -14.94 1.63
N SER A 248 5.09 -14.74 2.27
CA SER A 248 6.16 -13.89 1.72
C SER A 248 6.82 -14.60 0.54
N LEU A 249 7.18 -13.84 -0.50
CA LEU A 249 8.03 -14.36 -1.57
C LEU A 249 9.45 -14.56 -1.03
N THR A 250 10.09 -15.61 -1.51
CA THR A 250 11.48 -15.89 -1.17
C THR A 250 12.43 -15.03 -2.00
N ASP A 251 13.66 -14.79 -1.51
CA ASP A 251 14.67 -14.04 -2.25
C ASP A 251 14.97 -14.65 -3.62
N GLN A 252 14.88 -15.98 -3.75
CA GLN A 252 15.06 -16.68 -5.01
C GLN A 252 13.92 -16.39 -6.00
N GLU A 253 12.67 -16.37 -5.53
CA GLU A 253 11.51 -16.00 -6.37
C GLU A 253 11.62 -14.54 -6.81
N ILE A 254 11.91 -13.64 -5.88
CA ILE A 254 12.11 -12.21 -6.16
C ILE A 254 13.20 -12.02 -7.21
N ALA A 255 14.37 -12.66 -7.03
CA ALA A 255 15.46 -12.57 -7.97
C ALA A 255 15.10 -13.11 -9.38
N SER A 256 14.25 -14.16 -9.44
CA SER A 256 13.81 -14.73 -10.73
C SER A 256 12.76 -13.86 -11.45
N PHE A 257 12.04 -12.99 -10.73
CA PHE A 257 11.02 -12.10 -11.30
C PHE A 257 11.55 -10.72 -11.66
N LEU A 258 12.73 -10.35 -11.15
CA LEU A 258 13.36 -9.07 -11.50
C LEU A 258 13.80 -9.05 -12.96
N PRO A 259 13.63 -7.93 -13.68
CA PRO A 259 14.01 -7.81 -15.09
C PRO A 259 15.53 -7.71 -15.32
N PHE A 260 16.34 -7.79 -14.26
CA PHE A 260 17.80 -7.73 -14.30
C PHE A 260 18.40 -8.60 -13.17
N GLU A 261 19.62 -9.06 -13.37
CA GLU A 261 20.36 -9.78 -12.33
C GLU A 261 20.84 -8.80 -11.26
N ILE A 262 20.53 -9.10 -9.99
CA ILE A 262 21.15 -8.39 -8.87
C ILE A 262 22.59 -8.88 -8.79
N SER A 263 23.56 -7.99 -9.04
CA SER A 263 24.96 -8.31 -8.85
C SER A 263 25.19 -8.72 -7.41
N GLY A 264 25.27 -10.03 -7.17
CA GLY A 264 25.50 -10.60 -5.86
C GLY A 264 26.92 -10.31 -5.41
N ASP A 265 27.09 -9.27 -4.60
CA ASP A 265 28.22 -9.19 -3.70
C ASP A 265 27.68 -9.45 -2.28
N GLU A 266 28.25 -10.43 -1.64
CA GLU A 266 27.99 -11.07 -0.36
C GLU A 266 27.26 -10.19 0.68
N ARG A 267 26.03 -10.62 1.09
CA ARG A 267 25.42 -10.22 2.38
C ARG A 267 25.31 -11.41 3.30
#